data_739a545b36c3d09b933855f0c981b705
#
_entry.id   739a545b36c3d09b933855f0c981b705
#
_cell.length_a   1.000
_cell.length_b   1.000
_cell.length_c   1.000
_cell.angle_alpha   90.00
_cell.angle_beta   90.00
_cell.angle_gamma   90.00
#
_symmetry.space_group_name_H-M   'P 1'
#
loop_
_entity.id
_entity.type
_entity.pdbx_description
1 polymer ?
#
loop_
_entity_poly.entity_id
_entity_poly.type
_entity_poly.pdbx_seq_one_letter_code
_entity_poly.pdbx_strand_id
1 'polypeptide(L)'
;MPASVSADKAQTTHPAVVRALVNVLGELGVECVVADCPRGSYSLNKLDALYFETGMLEVANLTRCELNHNLKTKLFEIEEGVQCKNATLLSLIDEVDAIINVGKLKFDDKLGYLGAVTNLFGLVPGKLKDVVLNRLETVYDFNEYCVDLISKFKNKLILNVVDGIVALESGNSERMISCLGVSENAFCLDAALL
;
A
#
# COMPACT_ATOMS: atom_id res chain seq x y z
N MET A 1 -3.07 17.43 7.38
CA MET A 1 -4.11 16.53 7.95
C MET A 1 -4.66 15.70 6.82
N PRO A 2 -4.70 14.41 6.83
CA PRO A 2 -5.57 13.72 5.92
C PRO A 2 -7.01 14.00 6.40
N ALA A 3 -7.76 14.70 5.59
CA ALA A 3 -9.19 14.62 5.62
C ALA A 3 -9.59 13.13 5.53
N SER A 4 -10.74 12.77 6.09
CA SER A 4 -11.32 11.44 6.09
C SER A 4 -10.89 10.60 4.88
N VAL A 5 -10.22 9.49 5.14
CA VAL A 5 -9.64 8.58 4.14
C VAL A 5 -10.75 7.67 3.61
N SER A 6 -11.89 8.25 3.22
CA SER A 6 -13.02 7.49 2.69
C SER A 6 -12.66 6.89 1.32
N ALA A 7 -12.95 5.62 1.14
CA ALA A 7 -12.80 4.94 -0.15
C ALA A 7 -13.63 5.61 -1.26
N ASP A 8 -14.76 6.21 -0.91
CA ASP A 8 -15.62 6.94 -1.83
C ASP A 8 -14.98 8.19 -2.45
N LYS A 9 -13.90 8.69 -1.84
CA LYS A 9 -13.10 9.83 -2.33
C LYS A 9 -11.86 9.42 -3.11
N ALA A 10 -11.78 8.18 -3.55
CA ALA A 10 -10.64 7.62 -4.28
C ALA A 10 -9.25 7.82 -3.62
N GLN A 11 -9.22 8.11 -2.31
CA GLN A 11 -7.98 8.31 -1.58
C GLN A 11 -7.29 7.02 -1.19
N THR A 12 -8.06 5.94 -1.04
CA THR A 12 -7.59 4.59 -0.71
C THR A 12 -8.21 3.57 -1.66
N THR A 13 -7.62 2.38 -1.73
CA THR A 13 -8.21 1.24 -2.44
C THR A 13 -9.63 0.98 -1.95
N HIS A 14 -10.55 0.80 -2.88
CA HIS A 14 -11.95 0.53 -2.53
C HIS A 14 -12.09 -0.84 -1.83
N PRO A 15 -12.82 -0.95 -0.72
CA PRO A 15 -12.91 -2.19 0.07
C PRO A 15 -13.49 -3.37 -0.73
N ALA A 16 -14.31 -3.12 -1.75
CA ALA A 16 -14.82 -4.18 -2.63
C ALA A 16 -13.70 -4.90 -3.40
N VAL A 17 -12.61 -4.20 -3.77
CA VAL A 17 -11.44 -4.81 -4.43
C VAL A 17 -10.74 -5.77 -3.47
N VAL A 18 -10.48 -5.32 -2.24
CA VAL A 18 -9.84 -6.15 -1.21
C VAL A 18 -10.74 -7.34 -0.86
N ARG A 19 -12.04 -7.13 -0.69
CA ARG A 19 -13.00 -8.20 -0.41
C ARG A 19 -13.02 -9.26 -1.52
N ALA A 20 -13.01 -8.84 -2.78
CA ALA A 20 -12.98 -9.78 -3.90
C ALA A 20 -11.71 -10.65 -3.87
N LEU A 21 -10.55 -10.04 -3.64
CA LEU A 21 -9.27 -10.77 -3.51
C LEU A 21 -9.30 -11.76 -2.34
N VAL A 22 -9.72 -11.32 -1.16
CA VAL A 22 -9.80 -12.16 0.04
C VAL A 22 -10.74 -13.34 -0.17
N ASN A 23 -11.88 -13.15 -0.85
CA ASN A 23 -12.80 -14.24 -1.16
C ASN A 23 -12.15 -15.29 -2.07
N VAL A 24 -11.49 -14.87 -3.15
CA VAL A 24 -10.79 -15.79 -4.06
C VAL A 24 -9.69 -16.55 -3.33
N LEU A 25 -8.90 -15.87 -2.50
CA LEU A 25 -7.84 -16.52 -1.71
C LEU A 25 -8.42 -17.49 -0.67
N GLY A 26 -9.54 -17.12 -0.04
CA GLY A 26 -10.24 -18.00 0.90
C GLY A 26 -10.78 -19.29 0.27
N GLU A 27 -11.26 -19.24 -1.00
CA GLU A 27 -11.65 -20.42 -1.77
C GLU A 27 -10.46 -21.34 -2.05
N LEU A 28 -9.25 -20.78 -2.13
CA LEU A 28 -7.99 -21.52 -2.28
C LEU A 28 -7.41 -22.01 -0.94
N GLY A 29 -8.06 -21.73 0.18
CA GLY A 29 -7.61 -22.12 1.52
C GLY A 29 -6.47 -21.25 2.07
N VAL A 30 -6.27 -20.05 1.52
CA VAL A 30 -5.23 -19.11 1.97
C VAL A 30 -5.76 -18.24 3.11
N GLU A 31 -4.99 -18.13 4.19
CA GLU A 31 -5.25 -17.20 5.28
C GLU A 31 -4.71 -15.81 4.91
N CYS A 32 -5.54 -14.78 5.08
CA CYS A 32 -5.21 -13.42 4.69
C CYS A 32 -5.16 -12.49 5.89
N VAL A 33 -4.16 -11.60 5.90
CA VAL A 33 -4.08 -10.45 6.81
C VAL A 33 -3.98 -9.17 6.01
N VAL A 34 -4.85 -8.21 6.27
CA VAL A 34 -4.80 -6.87 5.68
C VAL A 34 -3.97 -5.98 6.58
N ALA A 35 -2.97 -5.30 6.00
CA ALA A 35 -2.08 -4.41 6.73
C ALA A 35 -1.91 -3.08 6.00
N ASP A 36 -1.88 -2.00 6.76
CA ASP A 36 -1.51 -0.66 6.31
C ASP A 36 -0.86 0.11 7.46
N CYS A 37 -0.14 1.18 7.13
CA CYS A 37 0.42 2.11 8.10
C CYS A 37 -0.08 3.52 7.79
N PRO A 38 -0.96 4.08 8.61
CA PRO A 38 -1.39 5.46 8.44
C PRO A 38 -0.20 6.41 8.63
N ARG A 39 -0.24 7.56 7.95
CA ARG A 39 0.75 8.62 8.14
C ARG A 39 0.59 9.25 9.53
N GLY A 40 1.68 9.69 10.13
CA GLY A 40 1.70 10.35 11.44
C GLY A 40 1.81 9.35 12.59
N SER A 41 0.92 9.37 13.57
CA SER A 41 0.99 8.44 14.71
C SER A 41 0.66 7.01 14.30
N TYR A 42 1.54 6.06 14.62
CA TYR A 42 1.29 4.63 14.43
C TYR A 42 0.90 4.02 15.77
N SER A 43 -0.38 3.79 15.98
CA SER A 43 -0.98 3.29 17.23
C SER A 43 -2.26 2.51 16.94
N LEU A 44 -2.69 1.67 17.88
CA LEU A 44 -3.91 0.86 17.74
C LEU A 44 -5.13 1.73 17.42
N ASN A 45 -5.36 2.79 18.16
CA ASN A 45 -6.51 3.69 17.92
C ASN A 45 -6.50 4.30 16.51
N LYS A 46 -5.31 4.54 15.95
CA LYS A 46 -5.18 5.06 14.58
C LYS A 46 -5.41 3.99 13.52
N LEU A 47 -5.01 2.76 13.79
CA LEU A 47 -5.31 1.62 12.93
C LEU A 47 -6.81 1.30 12.93
N ASP A 48 -7.45 1.26 14.11
CA ASP A 48 -8.89 1.04 14.23
C ASP A 48 -9.69 2.09 13.46
N ALA A 49 -9.32 3.37 13.62
CA ALA A 49 -9.94 4.45 12.87
C ALA A 49 -9.73 4.31 11.36
N LEU A 50 -8.49 3.96 10.93
CA LEU A 50 -8.17 3.74 9.52
C LEU A 50 -9.02 2.60 8.94
N TYR A 51 -9.05 1.43 9.59
CA TYR A 51 -9.80 0.28 9.11
C TYR A 51 -11.31 0.54 9.07
N PHE A 52 -11.83 1.31 10.02
CA PHE A 52 -13.23 1.75 9.99
C PHE A 52 -13.50 2.72 8.83
N GLU A 53 -12.71 3.77 8.69
CA GLU A 53 -12.90 4.83 7.69
C GLU A 53 -12.71 4.32 6.24
N THR A 54 -11.81 3.36 6.04
CA THR A 54 -11.54 2.76 4.73
C THR A 54 -12.46 1.60 4.36
N GLY A 55 -13.33 1.17 5.28
CA GLY A 55 -14.21 0.02 5.09
C GLY A 55 -13.52 -1.35 5.24
N MET A 56 -12.24 -1.40 5.64
CA MET A 56 -11.51 -2.66 5.82
C MET A 56 -12.05 -3.46 7.00
N LEU A 57 -12.59 -2.80 8.04
CA LEU A 57 -13.28 -3.46 9.13
C LEU A 57 -14.50 -4.26 8.64
N GLU A 58 -15.27 -3.70 7.69
CA GLU A 58 -16.38 -4.41 7.08
C GLU A 58 -15.92 -5.59 6.24
N VAL A 59 -14.81 -5.45 5.50
CA VAL A 59 -14.20 -6.57 4.76
C VAL A 59 -13.86 -7.70 5.71
N ALA A 60 -13.19 -7.43 6.82
CA ALA A 60 -12.84 -8.45 7.82
C ALA A 60 -14.08 -9.13 8.42
N ASN A 61 -15.14 -8.37 8.70
CA ASN A 61 -16.39 -8.92 9.24
C ASN A 61 -17.16 -9.81 8.24
N LEU A 62 -17.03 -9.54 6.95
CA LEU A 62 -17.71 -10.26 5.87
C LEU A 62 -16.89 -11.41 5.27
N THR A 63 -15.62 -11.50 5.61
CA THR A 63 -14.69 -12.49 5.07
C THR A 63 -13.96 -13.20 6.22
N ARG A 64 -12.95 -14.01 5.89
CA ARG A 64 -12.09 -14.66 6.89
C ARG A 64 -10.72 -14.00 7.00
N CYS A 65 -10.56 -12.74 6.55
CA CYS A 65 -9.28 -12.06 6.71
C CYS A 65 -9.16 -11.41 8.09
N GLU A 66 -7.92 -11.35 8.56
CA GLU A 66 -7.57 -10.60 9.76
C GLU A 66 -7.14 -9.17 9.40
N LEU A 67 -7.24 -8.25 10.35
CA LEU A 67 -6.65 -6.92 10.25
C LEU A 67 -5.39 -6.86 11.12
N ASN A 68 -4.32 -6.36 10.56
CA ASN A 68 -3.08 -6.24 11.31
C ASN A 68 -3.18 -5.17 12.41
N HIS A 69 -3.09 -5.61 13.66
CA HIS A 69 -2.96 -4.74 14.84
C HIS A 69 -1.58 -4.85 15.51
N ASN A 70 -0.65 -5.59 14.89
CA ASN A 70 0.72 -5.68 15.37
C ASN A 70 1.50 -4.41 15.01
N LEU A 71 1.86 -3.61 16.02
CA LEU A 71 2.63 -2.38 15.86
C LEU A 71 4.15 -2.60 15.78
N LYS A 72 4.62 -3.84 15.85
CA LYS A 72 6.04 -4.14 15.83
C LYS A 72 6.65 -3.77 14.48
N THR A 73 7.84 -3.25 14.55
CA THR A 73 8.64 -2.87 13.38
C THR A 73 10.00 -3.53 13.44
N LYS A 74 10.62 -3.71 12.29
CA LYS A 74 11.96 -4.30 12.14
C LYS A 74 12.77 -3.48 11.14
N LEU A 75 14.06 -3.41 11.37
CA LEU A 75 15.02 -2.87 10.42
C LEU A 75 15.37 -3.95 9.39
N PHE A 76 15.13 -3.65 8.13
CA PHE A 76 15.50 -4.50 6.99
C PHE A 76 16.69 -3.90 6.25
N GLU A 77 17.71 -4.69 6.04
CA GLU A 77 18.83 -4.32 5.17
C GLU A 77 18.45 -4.60 3.71
N ILE A 78 18.79 -3.65 2.83
CA ILE A 78 18.57 -3.71 1.38
C ILE A 78 19.94 -3.59 0.72
N GLU A 79 20.62 -4.72 0.58
CA GLU A 79 22.03 -4.78 0.14
C GLU A 79 22.26 -4.06 -1.18
N GLU A 80 21.38 -4.29 -2.16
CA GLU A 80 21.44 -3.69 -3.50
C GLU A 80 20.75 -2.31 -3.58
N GLY A 81 20.15 -1.81 -2.48
CA GLY A 81 19.44 -0.54 -2.48
C GLY A 81 20.36 0.62 -2.88
N VAL A 82 19.85 1.52 -3.70
CA VAL A 82 20.57 2.73 -4.15
C VAL A 82 20.27 3.89 -3.19
N GLN A 83 19.00 4.18 -3.03
CA GLN A 83 18.51 5.28 -2.19
C GLN A 83 18.23 4.82 -0.75
N CYS A 84 17.92 3.55 -0.56
CA CYS A 84 17.56 2.97 0.72
C CYS A 84 18.40 1.72 1.04
N LYS A 85 19.45 1.87 1.82
CA LYS A 85 20.26 0.73 2.31
C LYS A 85 19.60 0.01 3.50
N ASN A 86 18.76 0.71 4.24
CA ASN A 86 18.06 0.19 5.41
C ASN A 86 16.68 0.83 5.52
N ALA A 87 15.65 0.02 5.74
CA ALA A 87 14.28 0.49 5.97
C ALA A 87 13.70 -0.11 7.25
N THR A 88 13.15 0.73 8.11
CA THR A 88 12.31 0.25 9.22
C THR A 88 10.88 0.07 8.71
N LEU A 89 10.39 -1.16 8.73
CA LEU A 89 9.10 -1.55 8.18
C LEU A 89 8.32 -2.38 9.19
N LEU A 90 7.07 -2.69 8.88
CA LEU A 90 6.25 -3.63 9.66
C LEU A 90 6.94 -4.98 9.80
N SER A 91 7.03 -5.52 11.02
CA SER A 91 7.60 -6.86 11.25
C SER A 91 6.75 -7.99 10.65
N LEU A 92 5.46 -7.75 10.44
CA LEU A 92 4.54 -8.69 9.81
C LEU A 92 5.06 -9.27 8.48
N ILE A 93 5.88 -8.52 7.74
CA ILE A 93 6.47 -8.97 6.47
C ILE A 93 7.29 -10.26 6.64
N ASP A 94 7.92 -10.47 7.79
CA ASP A 94 8.65 -11.70 8.06
C ASP A 94 7.73 -12.88 8.42
N GLU A 95 6.55 -12.58 8.93
CA GLU A 95 5.58 -13.55 9.46
C GLU A 95 4.69 -14.15 8.36
N VAL A 96 4.61 -13.50 7.19
CA VAL A 96 3.79 -13.94 6.05
C VAL A 96 4.63 -14.68 5.01
N ASP A 97 4.01 -15.63 4.30
CA ASP A 97 4.65 -16.38 3.23
C ASP A 97 4.73 -15.57 1.93
N ALA A 98 3.69 -14.76 1.66
CA ALA A 98 3.57 -13.98 0.43
C ALA A 98 2.92 -12.61 0.69
N ILE A 99 3.14 -11.68 -0.24
CA ILE A 99 2.58 -10.33 -0.23
C ILE A 99 1.81 -10.12 -1.53
N ILE A 100 0.56 -9.71 -1.40
CA ILE A 100 -0.23 -9.12 -2.48
C ILE A 100 -0.30 -7.62 -2.24
N ASN A 101 0.26 -6.87 -3.15
CA ASN A 101 0.32 -5.42 -3.09
C ASN A 101 -0.94 -4.82 -3.74
N VAL A 102 -1.79 -4.18 -2.94
CA VAL A 102 -3.09 -3.65 -3.41
C VAL A 102 -3.09 -2.13 -3.25
N GLY A 103 -2.88 -1.42 -4.34
CA GLY A 103 -2.74 0.02 -4.38
C GLY A 103 -3.92 0.72 -5.03
N LYS A 104 -3.94 2.04 -4.89
CA LYS A 104 -4.88 2.96 -5.52
C LYS A 104 -4.18 3.77 -6.60
N LEU A 105 -4.77 3.88 -7.78
CA LEU A 105 -4.27 4.76 -8.83
C LEU A 105 -4.49 6.21 -8.43
N LYS A 106 -3.39 6.96 -8.26
CA LYS A 106 -3.43 8.36 -7.85
C LYS A 106 -2.34 9.19 -8.52
N PHE A 107 -2.60 10.49 -8.60
CA PHE A 107 -1.59 11.50 -8.89
C PHE A 107 -1.51 12.47 -7.70
N ASP A 108 -0.30 12.64 -7.20
CA ASP A 108 0.03 13.60 -6.14
C ASP A 108 0.85 14.73 -6.73
N ASP A 109 0.54 15.99 -6.36
CA ASP A 109 1.22 17.16 -6.91
C ASP A 109 2.72 17.20 -6.63
N LYS A 110 3.18 16.49 -5.57
CA LYS A 110 4.57 16.45 -5.16
C LYS A 110 5.28 15.15 -5.56
N LEU A 111 4.57 14.03 -5.47
CA LEU A 111 5.15 12.71 -5.67
C LEU A 111 4.87 12.14 -7.06
N GLY A 112 4.04 12.81 -7.85
CA GLY A 112 3.66 12.37 -9.19
C GLY A 112 2.71 11.18 -9.20
N TYR A 113 2.95 10.25 -10.11
CA TYR A 113 2.16 9.01 -10.23
C TYR A 113 2.37 8.09 -9.02
N LEU A 114 1.27 7.61 -8.45
CA LEU A 114 1.26 6.65 -7.36
C LEU A 114 0.47 5.41 -7.80
N GLY A 115 1.14 4.28 -7.86
CA GLY A 115 0.59 3.00 -8.29
C GLY A 115 1.18 1.84 -7.49
N ALA A 116 1.47 0.72 -8.17
CA ALA A 116 1.97 -0.50 -7.54
C ALA A 116 3.37 -0.30 -6.91
N VAL A 117 4.28 0.37 -7.64
CA VAL A 117 5.67 0.59 -7.17
C VAL A 117 5.68 1.39 -5.87
N THR A 118 4.95 2.49 -5.83
CA THR A 118 4.95 3.41 -4.69
C THR A 118 4.11 2.92 -3.51
N ASN A 119 3.18 1.99 -3.73
CA ASN A 119 2.30 1.50 -2.67
C ASN A 119 3.04 0.75 -1.55
N LEU A 120 4.18 0.11 -1.84
CA LEU A 120 5.01 -0.53 -0.81
C LEU A 120 5.58 0.45 0.23
N PHE A 121 5.62 1.74 -0.07
CA PHE A 121 5.90 2.78 0.92
C PHE A 121 4.86 2.76 2.07
N GLY A 122 3.71 2.15 1.86
CA GLY A 122 2.71 1.84 2.87
C GLY A 122 3.26 1.04 4.06
N LEU A 123 4.29 0.23 3.85
CA LEU A 123 4.93 -0.59 4.89
C LEU A 123 5.81 0.21 5.87
N VAL A 124 6.17 1.46 5.53
CA VAL A 124 6.93 2.36 6.42
C VAL A 124 6.01 2.87 7.53
N PRO A 125 6.35 2.69 8.82
CA PRO A 125 5.44 3.03 9.90
C PRO A 125 5.33 4.53 10.16
N GLY A 126 4.13 5.00 10.28
CA GLY A 126 3.70 6.25 10.88
C GLY A 126 4.56 7.49 10.57
N LYS A 127 5.18 8.02 11.62
CA LYS A 127 6.04 9.23 11.55
C LYS A 127 7.31 9.03 10.72
N LEU A 128 7.78 7.80 10.53
CA LEU A 128 8.95 7.53 9.70
C LEU A 128 8.69 7.85 8.23
N LYS A 129 7.44 7.82 7.77
CA LYS A 129 7.08 8.29 6.42
C LYS A 129 7.50 9.75 6.21
N ASP A 130 7.22 10.61 7.20
CA ASP A 130 7.59 12.02 7.11
C ASP A 130 9.11 12.22 7.16
N VAL A 131 9.81 11.43 7.99
CA VAL A 131 11.29 11.45 8.06
C VAL A 131 11.91 11.04 6.73
N VAL A 132 11.41 9.97 6.11
CA VAL A 132 11.88 9.52 4.79
C VAL A 132 11.60 10.58 3.73
N LEU A 133 10.37 11.06 3.62
CA LEU A 133 9.99 12.06 2.60
C LEU A 133 10.76 13.38 2.75
N ASN A 134 11.07 13.82 3.96
CA ASN A 134 11.85 15.04 4.18
C ASN A 134 13.34 14.87 3.84
N ARG A 135 13.84 13.63 3.76
CA ARG A 135 15.22 13.32 3.36
C ARG A 135 15.39 13.23 1.85
N LEU A 136 14.32 12.85 1.14
CA LEU A 136 14.31 12.69 -0.30
C LEU A 136 14.08 14.06 -0.95
N GLU A 137 15.01 14.48 -1.81
CA GLU A 137 14.99 15.83 -2.39
C GLU A 137 14.09 15.94 -3.62
N THR A 138 13.95 14.84 -4.35
CA THR A 138 13.23 14.79 -5.61
C THR A 138 12.20 13.66 -5.66
N VAL A 139 11.26 13.76 -6.60
CA VAL A 139 10.34 12.65 -6.95
C VAL A 139 11.11 11.42 -7.42
N TYR A 140 12.24 11.62 -8.09
CA TYR A 140 13.10 10.54 -8.54
C TYR A 140 13.66 9.74 -7.34
N ASP A 141 14.18 10.43 -6.32
CA ASP A 141 14.70 9.79 -5.10
C ASP A 141 13.61 8.99 -4.38
N PHE A 142 12.38 9.52 -4.35
CA PHE A 142 11.25 8.80 -3.77
C PHE A 142 10.90 7.53 -4.54
N ASN A 143 10.85 7.61 -5.87
CA ASN A 143 10.59 6.44 -6.70
C ASN A 143 11.70 5.41 -6.56
N GLU A 144 12.97 5.82 -6.55
CA GLU A 144 14.12 4.95 -6.36
C GLU A 144 14.08 4.26 -4.98
N TYR A 145 13.70 4.98 -3.92
CA TYR A 145 13.45 4.41 -2.61
C TYR A 145 12.36 3.30 -2.67
N CYS A 146 11.28 3.52 -3.40
CA CYS A 146 10.22 2.52 -3.57
C CYS A 146 10.68 1.31 -4.39
N VAL A 147 11.53 1.52 -5.41
CA VAL A 147 12.16 0.44 -6.19
C VAL A 147 13.04 -0.42 -5.29
N ASP A 148 13.82 0.19 -4.39
CA ASP A 148 14.63 -0.54 -3.42
C ASP A 148 13.77 -1.42 -2.49
N LEU A 149 12.61 -0.94 -2.05
CA LEU A 149 11.66 -1.75 -1.27
C LEU A 149 11.14 -2.95 -2.07
N ILE A 150 10.78 -2.76 -3.35
CA ILE A 150 10.34 -3.87 -4.22
C ILE A 150 11.46 -4.90 -4.34
N SER A 151 12.70 -4.47 -4.59
CA SER A 151 13.84 -5.36 -4.76
C SER A 151 14.06 -6.24 -3.52
N LYS A 152 13.86 -5.68 -2.33
CA LYS A 152 13.94 -6.41 -1.06
C LYS A 152 12.92 -7.52 -0.94
N PHE A 153 11.69 -7.27 -1.40
CA PHE A 153 10.57 -8.19 -1.22
C PHE A 153 10.20 -8.97 -2.49
N LYS A 154 11.00 -8.90 -3.55
CA LYS A 154 10.72 -9.54 -4.85
C LYS A 154 10.35 -11.03 -4.76
N ASN A 155 10.89 -11.77 -3.79
CA ASN A 155 10.61 -13.19 -3.61
C ASN A 155 9.30 -13.48 -2.84
N LYS A 156 8.75 -12.48 -2.13
CA LYS A 156 7.47 -12.56 -1.42
C LYS A 156 6.34 -11.82 -2.13
N LEU A 157 6.68 -10.82 -2.94
CA LEU A 157 5.71 -10.00 -3.68
C LEU A 157 5.24 -10.78 -4.93
N ILE A 158 4.13 -11.49 -4.78
CA ILE A 158 3.64 -12.41 -5.81
C ILE A 158 2.62 -11.78 -6.77
N LEU A 159 1.93 -10.74 -6.34
CA LEU A 159 0.90 -10.08 -7.15
C LEU A 159 0.78 -8.59 -6.79
N ASN A 160 0.54 -7.78 -7.81
CA ASN A 160 0.23 -6.37 -7.65
C ASN A 160 -1.13 -6.10 -8.27
N VAL A 161 -1.97 -5.36 -7.56
CA VAL A 161 -3.30 -4.93 -7.97
C VAL A 161 -3.38 -3.42 -7.80
N VAL A 162 -3.82 -2.70 -8.82
CA VAL A 162 -4.05 -1.26 -8.75
C VAL A 162 -5.50 -0.96 -9.09
N ASP A 163 -6.19 -0.42 -8.10
CA ASP A 163 -7.56 0.06 -8.24
C ASP A 163 -7.57 1.41 -8.95
N GLY A 164 -7.88 1.41 -10.23
CA GLY A 164 -8.11 2.55 -11.10
C GLY A 164 -9.59 2.70 -11.51
N ILE A 165 -10.53 2.10 -10.77
CA ILE A 165 -11.97 2.28 -11.10
C ILE A 165 -12.32 3.75 -11.01
N VAL A 166 -12.03 4.38 -9.88
CA VAL A 166 -12.03 5.83 -9.73
C VAL A 166 -10.63 6.25 -9.30
N ALA A 167 -9.90 6.96 -10.12
CA ALA A 167 -8.56 7.47 -9.80
C ALA A 167 -8.65 8.83 -9.12
N LEU A 168 -7.61 9.19 -8.35
CA LEU A 168 -7.46 10.52 -7.79
C LEU A 168 -6.44 11.29 -8.64
N GLU A 169 -6.87 12.41 -9.22
CA GLU A 169 -6.00 13.33 -9.96
C GLU A 169 -5.42 14.42 -9.05
N SER A 170 -4.46 15.18 -9.57
CA SER A 170 -3.93 16.38 -8.92
C SER A 170 -5.06 17.32 -8.47
N GLY A 171 -4.87 17.95 -7.30
CA GLY A 171 -5.88 18.81 -6.70
C GLY A 171 -7.05 18.05 -6.06
N ASN A 172 -6.90 16.75 -5.81
CA ASN A 172 -7.92 15.87 -5.21
C ASN A 172 -9.23 15.77 -6.03
N SER A 173 -9.16 15.90 -7.35
CA SER A 173 -10.29 15.62 -8.22
C SER A 173 -10.39 14.11 -8.51
N GLU A 174 -11.62 13.61 -8.50
CA GLU A 174 -11.91 12.21 -8.81
C GLU A 174 -12.16 12.03 -10.30
N ARG A 175 -11.58 10.98 -10.90
CA ARG A 175 -11.82 10.62 -12.29
C ARG A 175 -12.18 9.17 -12.44
N MET A 176 -13.31 8.90 -13.09
CA MET A 176 -13.73 7.55 -13.46
C MET A 176 -12.86 7.07 -14.62
N ILE A 177 -12.00 6.07 -14.36
CA ILE A 177 -11.17 5.40 -15.38
C ILE A 177 -11.73 4.01 -15.69
N SER A 178 -12.44 3.41 -14.73
CA SER A 178 -13.08 2.09 -14.86
C SER A 178 -12.08 0.97 -15.19
N CYS A 179 -10.88 1.01 -14.63
CA CYS A 179 -9.88 -0.05 -14.81
C CYS A 179 -9.49 -0.67 -13.48
N LEU A 180 -9.11 -1.94 -13.54
CA LEU A 180 -8.44 -2.67 -12.47
C LEU A 180 -7.20 -3.32 -13.08
N GLY A 181 -6.03 -2.85 -12.66
CA GLY A 181 -4.77 -3.39 -13.14
C GLY A 181 -4.29 -4.55 -12.26
N VAL A 182 -3.80 -5.62 -12.87
CA VAL A 182 -3.26 -6.78 -12.15
C VAL A 182 -2.01 -7.29 -12.86
N SER A 183 -0.91 -7.52 -12.13
CA SER A 183 0.32 -8.08 -12.68
C SER A 183 1.20 -8.66 -11.57
N GLU A 184 1.98 -9.68 -11.87
CA GLU A 184 3.06 -10.14 -10.99
C GLU A 184 4.20 -9.12 -10.90
N ASN A 185 4.37 -8.28 -11.93
CA ASN A 185 5.41 -7.26 -12.01
C ASN A 185 4.83 -5.86 -11.80
N ALA A 186 5.23 -5.20 -10.71
CA ALA A 186 4.77 -3.86 -10.35
C ALA A 186 5.15 -2.80 -11.39
N PHE A 187 6.33 -2.90 -11.99
CA PHE A 187 6.80 -1.94 -13.01
C PHE A 187 6.01 -2.05 -14.30
N CYS A 188 5.74 -3.30 -14.76
CA CYS A 188 4.90 -3.52 -15.94
C CYS A 188 3.47 -3.03 -15.71
N LEU A 189 2.95 -3.22 -14.50
CA LEU A 189 1.62 -2.74 -14.12
C LEU A 189 1.53 -1.22 -14.19
N ASP A 190 2.47 -0.54 -13.54
CA ASP A 190 2.48 0.93 -13.51
C ASP A 190 2.70 1.52 -14.90
N ALA A 191 3.59 0.92 -15.71
CA ALA A 191 3.81 1.35 -17.10
C ALA A 191 2.57 1.17 -18.00
N ALA A 192 1.70 0.20 -17.70
CA ALA A 192 0.46 -0.01 -18.45
C ALA A 192 -0.68 0.93 -18.02
N LEU A 193 -0.57 1.53 -16.83
CA LEU A 193 -1.58 2.41 -16.25
C LEU A 193 -1.24 3.91 -16.39
N LEU A 194 -0.01 4.23 -16.81
CA LEU A 194 0.43 5.58 -17.14
C LEU A 194 -0.10 6.03 -18.50
#